data_6f9c0d66db1e7c77c9eccfbbf5b4879b
#
_entry.id   6f9c0d66db1e7c77c9eccfbbf5b4879b
#
_cell.length_a   1.000
_cell.length_b   1.000
_cell.length_c   1.000
_cell.angle_alpha   90.00
_cell.angle_beta   90.00
_cell.angle_gamma   90.00
#
_symmetry.space_group_name_H-M   'P 1'
#
loop_
_entity.id
_entity.type
_entity.pdbx_description
1 polymer ?
#
loop_
_entity_poly.entity_id
_entity_poly.type
_entity_poly.pdbx_seq_one_letter_code
_entity_poly.pdbx_strand_id
1 'polypeptide(L)'
;MHKQNKLFLGMFSFFVLAGAMLGPIYAIFVKEIGGDILAAGSAWAIFMIVSGIGILFMGRLQDKFKSNKNFIILGYLFTSLAYLGYFFVSNVIQLFLVQVLLGIGEMIVVPARDSFYTKYLDKKKMASQWAAWESLWFIIAGIAALLGAFIANKFGFKSLFLTMFFLSLLGLIISTQLKDKNEH
;
A
#
# COMPACT_ATOMS: atom_id res chain seq x y z
N MET A 1 11.65 -20.68 4.79
CA MET A 1 10.69 -19.59 5.04
C MET A 1 9.34 -20.20 5.41
N HIS A 2 8.72 -19.73 6.49
CA HIS A 2 7.44 -20.23 6.99
C HIS A 2 6.31 -20.02 5.95
N LYS A 3 5.30 -20.92 5.90
CA LYS A 3 4.19 -20.84 4.93
C LYS A 3 3.45 -19.49 4.99
N GLN A 4 3.25 -18.95 6.20
CA GLN A 4 2.60 -17.66 6.40
C GLN A 4 3.41 -16.49 5.80
N ASN A 5 4.74 -16.51 5.89
CA ASN A 5 5.57 -15.48 5.25
C ASN A 5 5.53 -15.55 3.73
N LYS A 6 5.41 -16.75 3.13
CA LYS A 6 5.24 -16.86 1.67
C LYS A 6 3.90 -16.27 1.22
N LEU A 7 2.82 -16.58 1.95
CA LEU A 7 1.49 -16.03 1.69
C LEU A 7 1.47 -14.51 1.86
N PHE A 8 2.13 -14.03 2.93
CA PHE A 8 2.30 -12.61 3.21
C PHE A 8 3.04 -11.88 2.08
N LEU A 9 4.16 -12.41 1.61
CA LEU A 9 4.91 -11.81 0.50
C LEU A 9 4.10 -11.80 -0.80
N GLY A 10 3.32 -12.86 -1.07
CA GLY A 10 2.40 -12.90 -2.20
C GLY A 10 1.34 -11.79 -2.14
N MET A 11 0.67 -11.64 -0.99
CA MET A 11 -0.26 -10.54 -0.73
C MET A 11 0.40 -9.17 -0.90
N PHE A 12 1.55 -8.96 -0.25
CA PHE A 12 2.31 -7.71 -0.30
C PHE A 12 2.70 -7.33 -1.73
N SER A 13 3.04 -8.32 -2.56
CA SER A 13 3.37 -8.11 -3.98
C SER A 13 2.25 -7.41 -4.75
N PHE A 14 0.99 -7.78 -4.52
CA PHE A 14 -0.14 -7.14 -5.19
C PHE A 14 -0.32 -5.68 -4.76
N PHE A 15 -0.10 -5.36 -3.48
CA PHE A 15 -0.18 -3.98 -2.99
C PHE A 15 0.97 -3.12 -3.50
N VAL A 16 2.19 -3.65 -3.53
CA VAL A 16 3.34 -2.95 -4.13
C VAL A 16 3.11 -2.73 -5.62
N LEU A 17 2.64 -3.77 -6.34
CA LEU A 17 2.34 -3.66 -7.77
C LEU A 17 1.29 -2.56 -8.01
N ALA A 18 0.21 -2.53 -7.23
CA ALA A 18 -0.82 -1.51 -7.35
C ALA A 18 -0.28 -0.11 -7.03
N GLY A 19 0.38 0.08 -5.88
CA GLY A 19 0.80 1.41 -5.41
C GLY A 19 1.93 2.04 -6.22
N ALA A 20 2.88 1.24 -6.68
CA ALA A 20 4.04 1.74 -7.40
C ALA A 20 3.76 2.12 -8.87
N MET A 21 2.61 1.73 -9.42
CA MET A 21 2.22 2.10 -10.80
C MET A 21 2.11 3.61 -11.01
N LEU A 22 1.63 4.34 -10.03
CA LEU A 22 1.37 5.78 -10.14
C LEU A 22 2.62 6.63 -9.84
N GLY A 23 3.53 6.14 -9.00
CA GLY A 23 4.64 6.92 -8.45
C GLY A 23 5.40 7.77 -9.48
N PRO A 24 6.00 7.17 -10.53
CA PRO A 24 6.80 7.90 -11.51
C PRO A 24 6.03 8.93 -12.34
N ILE A 25 4.72 8.74 -12.50
CA ILE A 25 3.85 9.58 -13.34
C ILE A 25 2.87 10.44 -12.53
N TYR A 26 3.01 10.44 -11.20
CA TYR A 26 2.12 11.13 -10.28
C TYR A 26 1.96 12.64 -10.60
N ALA A 27 3.08 13.33 -10.88
CA ALA A 27 3.03 14.76 -11.20
C ALA A 27 2.30 15.04 -12.53
N ILE A 28 2.36 14.10 -13.48
CA ILE A 28 1.61 14.21 -14.75
C ILE A 28 0.11 14.14 -14.48
N PHE A 29 -0.33 13.19 -13.64
CA PHE A 29 -1.72 13.09 -13.22
C PHE A 29 -2.19 14.35 -12.49
N VAL A 30 -1.40 14.89 -11.57
CA VAL A 30 -1.76 16.12 -10.84
C VAL A 30 -1.95 17.29 -11.79
N LYS A 31 -1.11 17.41 -12.81
CA LYS A 31 -1.26 18.43 -13.86
C LYS A 31 -2.54 18.24 -14.68
N GLU A 32 -2.92 17.00 -14.99
CA GLU A 32 -4.13 16.68 -15.75
C GLU A 32 -5.41 17.12 -15.03
N ILE A 33 -5.43 17.07 -13.70
CA ILE A 33 -6.55 17.53 -12.87
C ILE A 33 -6.48 19.02 -12.49
N GLY A 34 -5.62 19.80 -13.17
CA GLY A 34 -5.50 21.24 -12.97
C GLY A 34 -4.59 21.66 -11.80
N GLY A 35 -3.78 20.75 -11.25
CA GLY A 35 -2.78 21.05 -10.23
C GLY A 35 -1.42 21.42 -10.83
N ASP A 36 -0.55 21.93 -10.00
CA ASP A 36 0.84 22.27 -10.29
C ASP A 36 1.84 21.43 -9.46
N ILE A 37 3.12 21.75 -9.54
CA ILE A 37 4.18 21.08 -8.77
C ILE A 37 3.93 21.23 -7.26
N LEU A 38 3.46 22.39 -6.81
CA LEU A 38 3.16 22.63 -5.40
C LEU A 38 1.99 21.77 -4.93
N ALA A 39 0.94 21.64 -5.75
CA ALA A 39 -0.19 20.76 -5.47
C ALA A 39 0.26 19.28 -5.37
N ALA A 40 1.16 18.83 -6.26
CA ALA A 40 1.71 17.48 -6.21
C ALA A 40 2.52 17.25 -4.92
N GLY A 41 3.39 18.18 -4.57
CA GLY A 41 4.18 18.12 -3.32
C GLY A 41 3.31 18.16 -2.08
N SER A 42 2.28 19.03 -2.07
CA SER A 42 1.34 19.16 -0.95
C SER A 42 0.50 17.89 -0.76
N ALA A 43 0.00 17.30 -1.83
CA ALA A 43 -0.75 16.04 -1.78
C ALA A 43 0.12 14.91 -1.23
N TRP A 44 1.37 14.78 -1.69
CA TRP A 44 2.32 13.81 -1.16
C TRP A 44 2.64 14.05 0.32
N ALA A 45 2.83 15.33 0.72
CA ALA A 45 3.08 15.71 2.11
C ALA A 45 1.89 15.34 3.02
N ILE A 46 0.65 15.57 2.57
CA ILE A 46 -0.56 15.17 3.31
C ILE A 46 -0.53 13.66 3.58
N PHE A 47 -0.30 12.84 2.55
CA PHE A 47 -0.19 11.39 2.70
C PHE A 47 0.89 11.00 3.72
N MET A 48 2.09 11.54 3.58
CA MET A 48 3.23 11.22 4.46
C MET A 48 3.00 11.66 5.91
N ILE A 49 2.43 12.84 6.14
CA ILE A 49 2.17 13.37 7.48
C ILE A 49 1.07 12.57 8.17
N VAL A 50 -0.04 12.30 7.47
CA VAL A 50 -1.14 11.49 8.00
C VAL A 50 -0.65 10.08 8.35
N SER A 51 0.10 9.44 7.44
CA SER A 51 0.71 8.12 7.67
C SER A 51 1.66 8.16 8.87
N GLY A 52 2.62 9.08 8.87
CA GLY A 52 3.68 9.11 9.89
C GLY A 52 3.15 9.36 11.29
N ILE A 53 2.29 10.38 11.47
CA ILE A 53 1.64 10.66 12.76
C ILE A 53 0.76 9.48 13.16
N GLY A 54 -0.04 8.96 12.22
CA GLY A 54 -0.96 7.87 12.47
C GLY A 54 -0.26 6.55 12.86
N ILE A 55 0.86 6.19 12.23
CA ILE A 55 1.65 5.00 12.55
C ILE A 55 2.09 5.02 14.01
N LEU A 56 2.52 6.18 14.53
CA LEU A 56 2.94 6.33 15.93
C LEU A 56 1.82 5.98 16.92
N PHE A 57 0.59 6.45 16.65
CA PHE A 57 -0.56 6.17 17.49
C PHE A 57 -1.08 4.74 17.30
N MET A 58 -1.17 4.29 16.05
CA MET A 58 -1.67 2.96 15.73
C MET A 58 -0.76 1.84 16.22
N GLY A 59 0.56 2.01 16.21
CA GLY A 59 1.48 1.05 16.80
C GLY A 59 1.18 0.81 18.27
N ARG A 60 1.05 1.88 19.08
CA ARG A 60 0.69 1.78 20.51
C ARG A 60 -0.70 1.17 20.74
N LEU A 61 -1.66 1.43 19.85
CA LEU A 61 -2.99 0.85 19.93
C LEU A 61 -2.94 -0.65 19.62
N GLN A 62 -2.23 -1.03 18.57
CA GLN A 62 -2.14 -2.42 18.11
C GLN A 62 -1.42 -3.34 19.09
N ASP A 63 -0.48 -2.82 19.88
CA ASP A 63 0.19 -3.58 20.95
C ASP A 63 -0.81 -4.13 22.01
N LYS A 64 -2.00 -3.50 22.15
CA LYS A 64 -3.07 -3.96 23.06
C LYS A 64 -3.89 -5.12 22.49
N PHE A 65 -3.77 -5.41 21.20
CA PHE A 65 -4.53 -6.44 20.51
C PHE A 65 -3.62 -7.61 20.10
N LYS A 66 -4.19 -8.82 20.13
CA LYS A 66 -3.43 -10.04 19.76
C LYS A 66 -3.39 -10.29 18.25
N SER A 67 -4.33 -9.72 17.49
CA SER A 67 -4.51 -9.98 16.06
C SER A 67 -3.87 -8.90 15.20
N ASN A 68 -2.82 -9.23 14.46
CA ASN A 68 -2.26 -8.37 13.43
C ASN A 68 -3.05 -8.48 12.12
N LYS A 69 -3.60 -9.67 11.83
CA LYS A 69 -4.36 -9.96 10.61
C LYS A 69 -5.49 -8.96 10.38
N ASN A 70 -6.30 -8.67 11.40
CA ASN A 70 -7.45 -7.80 11.25
C ASN A 70 -7.05 -6.36 10.90
N PHE A 71 -5.95 -5.86 11.46
CA PHE A 71 -5.40 -4.55 11.11
C PHE A 71 -4.81 -4.54 9.69
N ILE A 72 -4.17 -5.62 9.26
CA ILE A 72 -3.69 -5.77 7.88
C ILE A 72 -4.87 -5.70 6.90
N ILE A 73 -5.94 -6.46 7.14
CA ILE A 73 -7.14 -6.47 6.30
C ILE A 73 -7.78 -5.07 6.27
N LEU A 74 -7.96 -4.45 7.44
CA LEU A 74 -8.59 -3.13 7.54
C LEU A 74 -7.77 -2.06 6.82
N GLY A 75 -6.45 -2.00 7.04
CA GLY A 75 -5.59 -1.03 6.39
C GLY A 75 -5.57 -1.20 4.87
N TYR A 76 -5.48 -2.42 4.39
CA TYR A 76 -5.53 -2.69 2.95
C TYR A 76 -6.91 -2.45 2.34
N LEU A 77 -7.99 -2.59 3.09
CA LEU A 77 -9.32 -2.15 2.65
C LEU A 77 -9.34 -0.64 2.39
N PHE A 78 -8.83 0.18 3.34
CA PHE A 78 -8.72 1.63 3.15
C PHE A 78 -7.82 2.00 1.96
N THR A 79 -6.69 1.31 1.79
CA THR A 79 -5.80 1.50 0.64
C THR A 79 -6.51 1.18 -0.69
N SER A 80 -7.26 0.08 -0.75
CA SER A 80 -8.04 -0.27 -1.94
C SER A 80 -9.13 0.75 -2.25
N LEU A 81 -9.83 1.24 -1.23
CA LEU A 81 -10.82 2.32 -1.38
C LEU A 81 -10.18 3.63 -1.84
N ALA A 82 -8.95 3.93 -1.41
CA ALA A 82 -8.22 5.09 -1.89
C ALA A 82 -7.85 4.96 -3.38
N TYR A 83 -7.43 3.78 -3.84
CA TYR A 83 -7.19 3.55 -5.27
C TYR A 83 -8.45 3.66 -6.11
N LEU A 84 -9.59 3.19 -5.61
CA LEU A 84 -10.88 3.46 -6.24
C LEU A 84 -11.22 4.95 -6.20
N GLY A 85 -10.90 5.64 -5.10
CA GLY A 85 -11.08 7.08 -4.95
C GLY A 85 -10.39 7.89 -6.04
N TYR A 86 -9.16 7.52 -6.41
CA TYR A 86 -8.44 8.18 -7.52
C TYR A 86 -9.22 8.18 -8.84
N PHE A 87 -10.01 7.16 -9.13
CA PHE A 87 -10.83 7.10 -10.33
C PHE A 87 -11.84 8.27 -10.44
N PHE A 88 -12.30 8.79 -9.31
CA PHE A 88 -13.26 9.88 -9.22
C PHE A 88 -12.60 11.26 -9.06
N VAL A 89 -11.29 11.31 -8.88
CA VAL A 89 -10.56 12.58 -8.73
C VAL A 89 -10.60 13.37 -10.02
N SER A 90 -11.10 14.62 -9.93
CA SER A 90 -11.17 15.58 -11.03
C SER A 90 -10.57 16.96 -10.68
N ASN A 91 -10.14 17.15 -9.44
CA ASN A 91 -9.49 18.38 -8.96
C ASN A 91 -8.57 18.12 -7.76
N VAL A 92 -7.76 19.11 -7.42
CA VAL A 92 -6.73 19.03 -6.36
C VAL A 92 -7.33 18.77 -4.97
N ILE A 93 -8.51 19.31 -4.66
CA ILE A 93 -9.14 19.12 -3.34
C ILE A 93 -9.54 17.66 -3.16
N GLN A 94 -10.15 17.05 -4.17
CA GLN A 94 -10.49 15.62 -4.14
C GLN A 94 -9.24 14.75 -4.04
N LEU A 95 -8.13 15.14 -4.69
CA LEU A 95 -6.85 14.47 -4.55
C LEU A 95 -6.38 14.50 -3.09
N PHE A 96 -6.44 15.65 -2.42
CA PHE A 96 -6.05 15.76 -1.00
C PHE A 96 -6.87 14.82 -0.10
N LEU A 97 -8.19 14.70 -0.35
CA LEU A 97 -9.04 13.77 0.39
C LEU A 97 -8.62 12.30 0.17
N VAL A 98 -8.31 11.92 -1.07
CA VAL A 98 -7.80 10.58 -1.39
C VAL A 98 -6.45 10.32 -0.73
N GLN A 99 -5.57 11.33 -0.65
CA GLN A 99 -4.28 11.20 0.05
C GLN A 99 -4.45 11.00 1.57
N VAL A 100 -5.42 11.66 2.18
CA VAL A 100 -5.78 11.41 3.59
C VAL A 100 -6.27 9.97 3.76
N LEU A 101 -7.14 9.48 2.89
CA LEU A 101 -7.67 8.13 2.93
C LEU A 101 -6.55 7.08 2.77
N LEU A 102 -5.63 7.33 1.84
CA LEU A 102 -4.46 6.47 1.62
C LEU A 102 -3.54 6.47 2.86
N GLY A 103 -3.32 7.64 3.47
CA GLY A 103 -2.57 7.78 4.72
C GLY A 103 -3.21 7.03 5.89
N ILE A 104 -4.55 7.01 5.98
CA ILE A 104 -5.30 6.21 6.97
C ILE A 104 -5.05 4.71 6.71
N GLY A 105 -5.07 4.25 5.47
CA GLY A 105 -4.72 2.87 5.14
C GLY A 105 -3.33 2.48 5.60
N GLU A 106 -2.32 3.29 5.28
CA GLU A 106 -0.92 3.06 5.65
C GLU A 106 -0.71 3.08 7.18
N MET A 107 -1.27 4.05 7.91
CA MET A 107 -1.10 4.10 9.37
C MET A 107 -1.65 2.85 10.07
N ILE A 108 -2.70 2.25 9.53
CA ILE A 108 -3.31 1.04 10.10
C ILE A 108 -2.48 -0.21 9.73
N VAL A 109 -2.05 -0.31 8.48
CA VAL A 109 -1.43 -1.54 7.97
C VAL A 109 0.04 -1.67 8.36
N VAL A 110 0.81 -0.58 8.38
CA VAL A 110 2.28 -0.64 8.51
C VAL A 110 2.72 -1.33 9.80
N PRO A 111 2.30 -0.92 11.02
CA PRO A 111 2.79 -1.57 12.23
C PRO A 111 2.34 -3.03 12.33
N ALA A 112 1.09 -3.34 11.90
CA ALA A 112 0.57 -4.69 11.91
C ALA A 112 1.31 -5.61 10.94
N ARG A 113 1.59 -5.11 9.74
CA ARG A 113 2.31 -5.80 8.67
C ARG A 113 3.73 -6.18 9.11
N ASP A 114 4.47 -5.20 9.63
CA ASP A 114 5.85 -5.36 10.04
C ASP A 114 5.97 -6.30 11.25
N SER A 115 5.05 -6.16 12.23
CA SER A 115 4.92 -7.06 13.36
C SER A 115 4.55 -8.49 12.92
N PHE A 116 3.59 -8.64 12.01
CA PHE A 116 3.21 -9.96 11.47
C PHE A 116 4.39 -10.66 10.81
N TYR A 117 5.09 -9.98 9.90
CA TYR A 117 6.24 -10.56 9.21
C TYR A 117 7.33 -10.99 10.18
N THR A 118 7.65 -10.13 11.16
CA THR A 118 8.68 -10.38 12.18
C THR A 118 8.37 -11.62 13.01
N LYS A 119 7.10 -11.88 13.37
CA LYS A 119 6.69 -13.05 14.17
C LYS A 119 7.01 -14.40 13.53
N TYR A 120 7.10 -14.46 12.21
CA TYR A 120 7.35 -15.69 11.44
C TYR A 120 8.78 -15.77 10.89
N LEU A 121 9.67 -14.83 11.25
CA LEU A 121 11.07 -14.88 10.86
C LEU A 121 11.83 -16.00 11.61
N ASP A 122 12.72 -16.68 10.88
CA ASP A 122 13.74 -17.53 11.47
C ASP A 122 14.86 -16.65 12.03
N LYS A 123 15.06 -16.71 13.36
CA LYS A 123 16.07 -15.90 14.06
C LYS A 123 17.50 -16.10 13.54
N LYS A 124 17.81 -17.26 12.95
CA LYS A 124 19.13 -17.56 12.36
C LYS A 124 19.31 -16.98 10.94
N LYS A 125 18.22 -16.52 10.29
CA LYS A 125 18.20 -16.05 8.89
C LYS A 125 17.49 -14.70 8.73
N MET A 126 17.49 -13.88 9.78
CA MET A 126 16.73 -12.61 9.77
C MET A 126 17.14 -11.70 8.63
N ALA A 127 18.44 -11.45 8.45
CA ALA A 127 18.95 -10.56 7.42
C ALA A 127 18.53 -11.00 6.00
N SER A 128 18.66 -12.29 5.69
CA SER A 128 18.29 -12.81 4.36
C SER A 128 16.78 -12.78 4.11
N GLN A 129 15.95 -12.91 5.14
CA GLN A 129 14.49 -12.84 5.01
C GLN A 129 14.01 -11.39 4.85
N TRP A 130 14.60 -10.44 5.58
CA TRP A 130 14.36 -9.02 5.35
C TRP A 130 14.85 -8.58 3.98
N ALA A 131 16.04 -9.02 3.55
CA ALA A 131 16.55 -8.77 2.21
C ALA A 131 15.60 -9.31 1.12
N ALA A 132 14.99 -10.47 1.33
CA ALA A 132 14.00 -11.02 0.40
C ALA A 132 12.73 -10.14 0.29
N TRP A 133 12.25 -9.58 1.42
CA TRP A 133 11.14 -8.63 1.40
C TRP A 133 11.50 -7.35 0.64
N GLU A 134 12.61 -6.71 1.01
CA GLU A 134 13.06 -5.46 0.38
C GLU A 134 13.33 -5.64 -1.12
N SER A 135 14.03 -6.72 -1.49
CA SER A 135 14.30 -7.05 -2.87
C SER A 135 13.02 -7.24 -3.69
N LEU A 136 12.03 -7.92 -3.12
CA LEU A 136 10.71 -8.11 -3.73
C LEU A 136 10.03 -6.76 -3.98
N TRP A 137 10.08 -5.84 -3.00
CA TRP A 137 9.52 -4.49 -3.14
C TRP A 137 10.16 -3.72 -4.29
N PHE A 138 11.49 -3.67 -4.37
CA PHE A 138 12.21 -2.95 -5.44
C PHE A 138 11.94 -3.53 -6.82
N ILE A 139 11.98 -4.86 -6.96
CA ILE A 139 11.76 -5.53 -8.26
C ILE A 139 10.33 -5.29 -8.74
N ILE A 140 9.34 -5.49 -7.86
CA ILE A 140 7.93 -5.31 -8.23
C ILE A 140 7.63 -3.83 -8.50
N ALA A 141 8.16 -2.91 -7.70
CA ALA A 141 7.98 -1.48 -7.94
C ALA A 141 8.56 -1.03 -9.29
N GLY A 142 9.71 -1.57 -9.69
CA GLY A 142 10.28 -1.31 -11.01
C GLY A 142 9.39 -1.82 -12.15
N ILE A 143 8.86 -3.04 -12.04
CA ILE A 143 7.91 -3.59 -13.02
C ILE A 143 6.61 -2.76 -13.02
N ALA A 144 6.08 -2.42 -11.85
CA ALA A 144 4.88 -1.62 -11.70
C ALA A 144 5.00 -0.25 -12.36
N ALA A 145 6.15 0.41 -12.21
CA ALA A 145 6.44 1.70 -12.82
C ALA A 145 6.28 1.66 -14.36
N LEU A 146 6.85 0.63 -15.01
CA LEU A 146 6.73 0.43 -16.45
C LEU A 146 5.30 0.11 -16.88
N LEU A 147 4.63 -0.79 -16.18
CA LEU A 147 3.24 -1.17 -16.46
C LEU A 147 2.30 0.02 -16.26
N GLY A 148 2.48 0.78 -15.18
CA GLY A 148 1.67 1.97 -14.89
C GLY A 148 1.82 3.05 -15.95
N ALA A 149 3.05 3.36 -16.37
CA ALA A 149 3.33 4.30 -17.44
C ALA A 149 2.71 3.84 -18.77
N PHE A 150 2.83 2.54 -19.11
CA PHE A 150 2.23 1.98 -20.32
C PHE A 150 0.69 2.09 -20.30
N ILE A 151 0.04 1.70 -19.19
CA ILE A 151 -1.42 1.75 -19.07
C ILE A 151 -1.91 3.19 -19.12
N ALA A 152 -1.30 4.12 -18.38
CA ALA A 152 -1.68 5.52 -18.38
C ALA A 152 -1.51 6.16 -19.76
N ASN A 153 -0.40 5.89 -20.44
CA ASN A 153 -0.13 6.44 -21.78
C ASN A 153 -1.11 5.91 -22.83
N LYS A 154 -1.47 4.64 -22.79
CA LYS A 154 -2.31 4.01 -23.82
C LYS A 154 -3.81 4.12 -23.53
N PHE A 155 -4.21 4.03 -22.26
CA PHE A 155 -5.62 3.90 -21.85
C PHE A 155 -6.08 5.00 -20.88
N GLY A 156 -5.17 5.91 -20.49
CA GLY A 156 -5.44 7.01 -19.57
C GLY A 156 -5.40 6.63 -18.09
N PHE A 157 -5.40 7.65 -17.23
CA PHE A 157 -5.28 7.47 -15.78
C PHE A 157 -6.47 6.75 -15.14
N LYS A 158 -7.67 6.89 -15.65
CA LYS A 158 -8.84 6.17 -15.13
C LYS A 158 -8.66 4.65 -15.24
N SER A 159 -8.13 4.15 -16.35
CA SER A 159 -7.82 2.73 -16.54
C SER A 159 -6.71 2.27 -15.60
N LEU A 160 -5.71 3.11 -15.36
CA LEU A 160 -4.64 2.85 -14.38
C LEU A 160 -5.25 2.67 -12.98
N PHE A 161 -6.10 3.58 -12.52
CA PHE A 161 -6.70 3.53 -11.19
C PHE A 161 -7.60 2.31 -10.98
N LEU A 162 -8.37 1.92 -11.99
CA LEU A 162 -9.12 0.66 -11.93
C LEU A 162 -8.19 -0.56 -11.84
N THR A 163 -7.09 -0.56 -12.59
CA THR A 163 -6.10 -1.64 -12.50
C THR A 163 -5.48 -1.70 -11.09
N MET A 164 -5.08 -0.56 -10.52
CA MET A 164 -4.57 -0.48 -9.14
C MET A 164 -5.60 -1.00 -8.13
N PHE A 165 -6.87 -0.60 -8.28
CA PHE A 165 -7.96 -1.06 -7.42
C PHE A 165 -8.14 -2.58 -7.49
N PHE A 166 -8.26 -3.17 -8.67
CA PHE A 166 -8.45 -4.62 -8.81
C PHE A 166 -7.24 -5.41 -8.31
N LEU A 167 -6.01 -4.95 -8.57
CA LEU A 167 -4.82 -5.58 -8.02
C LEU A 167 -4.80 -5.52 -6.48
N SER A 168 -5.16 -4.39 -5.89
CA SER A 168 -5.24 -4.26 -4.44
C SER A 168 -6.33 -5.16 -3.83
N LEU A 169 -7.46 -5.33 -4.51
CA LEU A 169 -8.50 -6.29 -4.08
C LEU A 169 -8.00 -7.74 -4.08
N LEU A 170 -7.19 -8.14 -5.06
CA LEU A 170 -6.56 -9.47 -5.05
C LEU A 170 -5.66 -9.63 -3.83
N GLY A 171 -4.84 -8.64 -3.51
CA GLY A 171 -4.03 -8.62 -2.29
C GLY A 171 -4.91 -8.69 -1.03
N LEU A 172 -6.00 -7.94 -0.98
CA LEU A 172 -6.96 -7.94 0.14
C LEU A 172 -7.59 -9.33 0.34
N ILE A 173 -8.01 -9.99 -0.73
CA ILE A 173 -8.56 -11.35 -0.67
C ILE A 173 -7.51 -12.33 -0.11
N ILE A 174 -6.25 -12.22 -0.56
CA ILE A 174 -5.18 -13.07 -0.04
C ILE A 174 -4.94 -12.78 1.46
N SER A 175 -5.05 -11.52 1.90
CA SER A 175 -4.85 -11.14 3.30
C SER A 175 -5.81 -11.83 4.26
N THR A 176 -7.02 -12.18 3.80
CA THR A 176 -7.99 -12.90 4.63
C THR A 176 -7.56 -14.34 4.98
N GLN A 177 -6.62 -14.90 4.21
CA GLN A 177 -6.07 -16.24 4.44
C GLN A 177 -4.88 -16.26 5.41
N LEU A 178 -4.39 -15.09 5.85
CA LEU A 178 -3.37 -15.01 6.88
C LEU A 178 -3.91 -15.58 8.19
N LYS A 179 -3.01 -16.17 8.99
CA LYS A 179 -3.33 -16.69 10.33
C LYS A 179 -2.40 -16.06 11.34
N ASP A 180 -2.93 -15.57 12.44
CA ASP A 180 -2.12 -15.09 13.55
C ASP A 180 -1.45 -16.28 14.28
N LYS A 181 -0.22 -16.06 14.77
CA LYS A 181 0.58 -17.11 15.44
C LYS A 181 -0.07 -17.68 16.71
N ASN A 182 -1.05 -16.99 17.26
CA ASN A 182 -1.75 -17.37 18.49
C ASN A 182 -3.09 -18.12 18.23
N GLU A 183 -3.39 -18.49 16.99
CA GLU A 183 -4.58 -19.27 16.62
C GLU A 183 -4.34 -20.81 16.65
N HIS A 184 -3.28 -21.26 17.38
CA HIS A 184 -2.95 -22.68 17.61
C HIS A 184 -2.84 -22.98 19.10
#